data_97aeaf8e57369050e177f15aa34e093e
#
_entry.id   97aeaf8e57369050e177f15aa34e093e
#
_cell.length_a   1.000
_cell.length_b   1.000
_cell.length_c   1.000
_cell.angle_alpha   90.00
_cell.angle_beta   90.00
_cell.angle_gamma   90.00
#
_symmetry.space_group_name_H-M   'P 1'
#
loop_
_entity.id
_entity.type
_entity.pdbx_description
1 polymer ?
#
loop_
_entity_poly.entity_id
_entity_poly.type
_entity_poly.pdbx_seq_one_letter_code
_entity_poly.pdbx_strand_id
1 'polypeptide(L)'
;EKTIFIWPEGILPDILRDQLKEYKFLFENEFNENHILSIGINKIKKENQIIKYFNSFTVYDHNLEILNSYNKIKLVPFGEFLPFEKILSLIGLKTITNNYQSYSRGENRNIIEVNKLNFTVRLLPLICYEIIYTGNIFDNRDFDFIVNISEDGWFGQSIGPHQHFVHSIYRAIESGKYVLRSAN
;
A
#
# COMPACT_ATOMS: atom_id res chain seq x y z
N GLU A 1 -6.04 -11.49 22.29
CA GLU A 1 -5.01 -10.45 22.18
C GLU A 1 -5.37 -9.54 20.99
N LYS A 2 -5.15 -8.20 21.13
CA LYS A 2 -5.39 -7.25 20.04
C LYS A 2 -4.25 -7.34 19.06
N THR A 3 -4.55 -7.63 17.80
CA THR A 3 -3.54 -7.90 16.78
C THR A 3 -3.84 -7.15 15.47
N ILE A 4 -2.81 -6.53 14.90
CA ILE A 4 -2.85 -5.95 13.55
C ILE A 4 -2.04 -6.87 12.63
N PHE A 5 -2.70 -7.47 11.66
CA PHE A 5 -2.06 -8.26 10.60
C PHE A 5 -1.69 -7.33 9.45
N ILE A 6 -0.43 -7.36 9.03
CA ILE A 6 0.07 -6.52 7.94
C ILE A 6 0.50 -7.44 6.80
N TRP A 7 -0.20 -7.36 5.68
CA TRP A 7 0.08 -8.12 4.48
C TRP A 7 0.80 -7.27 3.45
N PRO A 8 1.70 -7.86 2.64
CA PRO A 8 2.51 -7.11 1.68
C PRO A 8 1.67 -6.46 0.57
N GLU A 9 2.34 -5.62 -0.23
CA GLU A 9 1.79 -5.04 -1.45
C GLU A 9 1.43 -6.15 -2.44
N GLY A 10 0.29 -6.01 -3.12
CA GLY A 10 -0.08 -6.88 -4.23
C GLY A 10 -0.32 -8.35 -3.89
N ILE A 11 -0.53 -8.70 -2.60
CA ILE A 11 -0.71 -10.09 -2.15
C ILE A 11 -1.93 -10.78 -2.79
N LEU A 12 -2.88 -10.01 -3.26
CA LEU A 12 -4.10 -10.47 -3.93
C LEU A 12 -4.17 -9.83 -5.34
N PRO A 13 -3.34 -10.28 -6.30
CA PRO A 13 -3.16 -9.58 -7.57
C PRO A 13 -4.43 -9.53 -8.42
N ASP A 14 -5.26 -10.56 -8.35
CA ASP A 14 -6.48 -10.71 -9.17
C ASP A 14 -7.76 -10.27 -8.46
N ILE A 15 -7.65 -9.83 -7.20
CA ILE A 15 -8.80 -9.41 -6.38
C ILE A 15 -8.73 -7.90 -6.15
N LEU A 16 -9.78 -7.20 -6.56
CA LEU A 16 -9.92 -5.78 -6.27
C LEU A 16 -10.48 -5.58 -4.86
N ARG A 17 -10.13 -4.44 -4.26
CA ARG A 17 -10.57 -4.06 -2.91
C ARG A 17 -12.07 -4.27 -2.67
N ASP A 18 -12.89 -3.87 -3.62
CA ASP A 18 -14.35 -3.91 -3.46
C ASP A 18 -14.92 -5.33 -3.66
N GLN A 19 -14.13 -6.25 -4.23
CA GLN A 19 -14.46 -7.67 -4.38
C GLN A 19 -14.05 -8.51 -3.16
N LEU A 20 -13.18 -7.99 -2.29
CA LEU A 20 -12.65 -8.78 -1.17
C LEU A 20 -13.76 -9.32 -0.25
N LYS A 21 -14.86 -8.61 -0.12
CA LYS A 21 -16.03 -9.07 0.68
C LYS A 21 -16.65 -10.37 0.16
N GLU A 22 -16.51 -10.69 -1.11
CA GLU A 22 -17.02 -11.94 -1.69
C GLU A 22 -16.28 -13.16 -1.12
N TYR A 23 -15.08 -12.95 -0.60
CA TYR A 23 -14.22 -13.96 0.00
C TYR A 23 -14.31 -14.00 1.53
N LYS A 24 -15.30 -13.32 2.13
CA LYS A 24 -15.45 -13.18 3.58
C LYS A 24 -15.43 -14.54 4.30
N PHE A 25 -16.01 -15.58 3.70
CA PHE A 25 -16.06 -16.93 4.25
C PHE A 25 -14.69 -17.55 4.57
N LEU A 26 -13.60 -17.07 3.91
CA LEU A 26 -12.23 -17.51 4.18
C LEU A 26 -11.64 -16.83 5.44
N PHE A 27 -12.23 -15.74 5.88
CA PHE A 27 -11.74 -14.93 6.98
C PHE A 27 -12.52 -15.17 8.29
N GLU A 28 -13.79 -15.54 8.21
CA GLU A 28 -14.71 -15.61 9.35
C GLU A 28 -14.26 -16.58 10.45
N ASN A 29 -13.54 -17.64 10.10
CA ASN A 29 -13.07 -18.62 11.06
C ASN A 29 -11.68 -18.30 11.62
N GLU A 30 -10.91 -17.46 10.94
CA GLU A 30 -9.51 -17.14 11.27
C GLU A 30 -9.38 -15.84 12.07
N PHE A 31 -10.29 -14.89 11.84
CA PHE A 31 -10.21 -13.56 12.42
C PHE A 31 -11.45 -13.26 13.26
N ASN A 32 -11.24 -12.51 14.34
CA ASN A 32 -12.29 -12.12 15.29
C ASN A 32 -12.22 -10.63 15.60
N GLU A 33 -13.10 -10.13 16.44
CA GLU A 33 -13.24 -8.72 16.80
C GLU A 33 -11.95 -8.04 17.31
N ASN A 34 -10.99 -8.82 17.80
CA ASN A 34 -9.70 -8.31 18.28
C ASN A 34 -8.67 -8.13 17.14
N HIS A 35 -9.02 -8.47 15.92
CA HIS A 35 -8.11 -8.43 14.77
C HIS A 35 -8.43 -7.27 13.83
N ILE A 36 -7.37 -6.64 13.35
CA ILE A 36 -7.36 -5.62 12.31
C ILE A 36 -6.50 -6.14 11.17
N LEU A 37 -7.00 -6.05 9.94
CA LEU A 37 -6.31 -6.52 8.75
C LEU A 37 -5.86 -5.32 7.92
N SER A 38 -4.58 -5.24 7.64
CA SER A 38 -3.98 -4.19 6.81
C SER A 38 -3.40 -4.83 5.56
N ILE A 39 -4.00 -4.55 4.40
CA ILE A 39 -3.77 -5.31 3.17
C ILE A 39 -3.36 -4.36 2.03
N GLY A 40 -2.29 -4.74 1.31
CA GLY A 40 -1.93 -4.13 0.04
C GLY A 40 -2.80 -4.69 -1.08
N ILE A 41 -3.76 -3.90 -1.57
CA ILE A 41 -4.78 -4.36 -2.53
C ILE A 41 -5.12 -3.27 -3.56
N ASN A 42 -5.34 -3.69 -4.80
CA ASN A 42 -5.71 -2.77 -5.86
C ASN A 42 -7.14 -2.26 -5.73
N LYS A 43 -7.33 -0.97 -6.04
CA LYS A 43 -8.63 -0.29 -6.01
C LYS A 43 -8.94 0.31 -7.38
N ILE A 44 -10.19 0.20 -7.78
CA ILE A 44 -10.74 0.90 -8.95
C ILE A 44 -11.69 2.00 -8.49
N LYS A 45 -11.62 3.15 -9.17
CA LYS A 45 -12.59 4.24 -9.03
C LYS A 45 -13.07 4.67 -10.42
N LYS A 46 -14.37 4.71 -10.61
CA LYS A 46 -14.99 5.22 -11.84
C LYS A 46 -15.37 6.68 -11.63
N GLU A 47 -14.81 7.59 -12.42
CA GLU A 47 -15.12 9.02 -12.41
C GLU A 47 -15.39 9.50 -13.84
N ASN A 48 -16.56 10.04 -14.12
CA ASN A 48 -16.91 10.64 -15.43
C ASN A 48 -16.49 9.75 -16.64
N GLN A 49 -16.83 8.45 -16.61
CA GLN A 49 -16.47 7.43 -17.61
C GLN A 49 -14.97 7.07 -17.67
N ILE A 50 -14.15 7.66 -16.84
CA ILE A 50 -12.73 7.30 -16.71
C ILE A 50 -12.57 6.28 -15.58
N ILE A 51 -11.88 5.20 -15.86
CA ILE A 51 -11.53 4.21 -14.85
C ILE A 51 -10.12 4.51 -14.35
N LYS A 52 -10.00 4.76 -13.05
CA LYS A 52 -8.73 4.97 -12.37
C LYS A 52 -8.36 3.75 -11.53
N TYR A 53 -7.14 3.27 -11.69
CA TYR A 53 -6.57 2.18 -10.90
C TYR A 53 -5.63 2.75 -9.85
N PHE A 54 -5.71 2.28 -8.62
CA PHE A 54 -4.84 2.70 -7.53
C PHE A 54 -4.20 1.49 -6.86
N ASN A 55 -2.91 1.58 -6.62
CA ASN A 55 -2.22 0.74 -5.68
C ASN A 55 -2.53 1.27 -4.27
N SER A 56 -3.18 0.47 -3.43
CA SER A 56 -3.75 0.94 -2.17
C SER A 56 -3.34 0.08 -0.99
N PHE A 57 -3.17 0.74 0.15
CA PHE A 57 -3.11 0.13 1.47
C PHE A 57 -4.46 0.34 2.15
N THR A 58 -5.14 -0.74 2.51
CA THR A 58 -6.48 -0.66 3.10
C THR A 58 -6.51 -1.39 4.43
N VAL A 59 -7.10 -0.76 5.43
CA VAL A 59 -7.29 -1.31 6.77
C VAL A 59 -8.74 -1.74 6.91
N TYR A 60 -8.92 -2.99 7.31
CA TYR A 60 -10.22 -3.62 7.50
C TYR A 60 -10.39 -4.08 8.94
N ASP A 61 -11.62 -4.22 9.35
CA ASP A 61 -11.96 -5.01 10.53
C ASP A 61 -12.06 -6.51 10.18
N HIS A 62 -12.34 -7.34 11.18
CA HIS A 62 -12.49 -8.80 11.03
C HIS A 62 -13.66 -9.22 10.11
N ASN A 63 -14.61 -8.33 9.85
CA ASN A 63 -15.73 -8.55 8.92
C ASN A 63 -15.44 -8.06 7.50
N LEU A 64 -14.20 -7.64 7.23
CA LEU A 64 -13.76 -7.01 5.98
C LEU A 64 -14.48 -5.68 5.69
N GLU A 65 -14.99 -5.01 6.74
CA GLU A 65 -15.43 -3.63 6.60
C GLU A 65 -14.22 -2.69 6.55
N ILE A 66 -14.22 -1.77 5.60
CA ILE A 66 -13.12 -0.83 5.41
C ILE A 66 -13.15 0.21 6.54
N LEU A 67 -12.10 0.23 7.35
CA LEU A 67 -11.90 1.25 8.39
C LEU A 67 -11.24 2.49 7.81
N ASN A 68 -10.22 2.32 6.97
CA ASN A 68 -9.51 3.42 6.32
C ASN A 68 -8.71 2.92 5.11
N SER A 69 -8.27 3.83 4.23
CA SER A 69 -7.41 3.44 3.11
C SER A 69 -6.50 4.59 2.65
N TYR A 70 -5.37 4.22 2.06
CA TYR A 70 -4.39 5.11 1.46
C TYR A 70 -4.08 4.65 0.04
N ASN A 71 -4.04 5.57 -0.90
CA ASN A 71 -3.62 5.30 -2.27
C ASN A 71 -2.18 5.81 -2.47
N LYS A 72 -1.33 4.99 -3.06
CA LYS A 72 0.07 5.32 -3.35
C LYS A 72 0.22 6.64 -4.09
N ILE A 73 1.07 7.52 -3.58
CA ILE A 73 1.29 8.86 -4.16
C ILE A 73 2.52 8.87 -5.06
N LYS A 74 3.60 8.22 -4.63
CA LYS A 74 4.85 8.16 -5.39
C LYS A 74 4.90 6.86 -6.19
N LEU A 75 4.47 6.94 -7.44
CA LEU A 75 4.46 5.80 -8.35
C LEU A 75 5.85 5.58 -8.95
N VAL A 76 6.17 4.31 -9.24
CA VAL A 76 7.43 3.90 -9.87
C VAL A 76 7.33 4.15 -11.38
N PRO A 77 8.20 5.03 -11.94
CA PRO A 77 8.24 5.25 -13.39
C PRO A 77 8.53 3.94 -14.13
N PHE A 78 7.88 3.75 -15.28
CA PHE A 78 7.93 2.55 -16.14
C PHE A 78 7.38 1.26 -15.51
N GLY A 79 7.36 1.15 -14.18
CA GLY A 79 6.73 0.06 -13.46
C GLY A 79 5.22 0.28 -13.31
N GLU A 80 4.83 1.35 -12.66
CA GLU A 80 3.43 1.63 -12.29
C GLU A 80 2.75 2.66 -13.21
N PHE A 81 3.53 3.51 -13.86
CA PHE A 81 3.02 4.45 -14.88
C PHE A 81 4.07 4.66 -15.97
N LEU A 82 3.60 5.03 -17.15
CA LEU A 82 4.47 5.35 -18.27
C LEU A 82 4.67 6.87 -18.35
N PRO A 83 5.88 7.40 -18.06
CA PRO A 83 6.16 8.81 -18.29
C PRO A 83 5.94 9.13 -19.79
N PHE A 84 5.34 10.27 -20.10
CA PHE A 84 5.03 10.66 -21.48
C PHE A 84 4.24 9.59 -22.26
N GLU A 85 3.25 8.96 -21.63
CA GLU A 85 2.49 7.81 -22.16
C GLU A 85 2.05 8.00 -23.62
N LYS A 86 1.59 9.21 -23.99
CA LYS A 86 1.16 9.53 -25.35
C LYS A 86 2.27 9.37 -26.41
N ILE A 87 3.53 9.64 -26.05
CA ILE A 87 4.69 9.54 -26.96
C ILE A 87 5.21 8.10 -26.96
N LEU A 88 5.36 7.51 -25.78
CA LEU A 88 5.96 6.18 -25.63
C LEU A 88 5.04 5.07 -26.13
N SER A 89 3.73 5.24 -26.03
CA SER A 89 2.77 4.30 -26.61
C SER A 89 2.83 4.26 -28.15
N LEU A 90 3.21 5.35 -28.82
CA LEU A 90 3.41 5.39 -30.28
C LEU A 90 4.55 4.48 -30.75
N ILE A 91 5.57 4.28 -29.92
CA ILE A 91 6.69 3.39 -30.19
C ILE A 91 6.51 1.99 -29.57
N GLY A 92 5.30 1.67 -29.13
CA GLY A 92 4.94 0.35 -28.62
C GLY A 92 5.39 0.03 -27.19
N LEU A 93 5.94 1.00 -26.45
CA LEU A 93 6.28 0.82 -25.05
C LEU A 93 5.03 0.83 -24.18
N LYS A 94 4.89 -0.17 -23.33
CA LYS A 94 3.80 -0.32 -22.35
C LYS A 94 4.39 -0.39 -20.93
N THR A 95 3.57 -0.12 -19.91
CA THR A 95 3.94 -0.37 -18.51
C THR A 95 4.22 -1.86 -18.29
N ILE A 96 5.16 -2.14 -17.41
CA ILE A 96 5.56 -3.52 -17.06
C ILE A 96 4.54 -4.18 -16.12
N THR A 97 3.61 -3.40 -15.59
CA THR A 97 2.55 -3.92 -14.70
C THR A 97 1.65 -4.91 -15.42
N ASN A 98 1.31 -6.01 -14.77
CA ASN A 98 0.47 -7.10 -15.29
C ASN A 98 -0.92 -6.66 -15.80
N ASN A 99 -1.37 -5.48 -15.43
CA ASN A 99 -2.69 -4.94 -15.76
C ASN A 99 -2.64 -3.82 -16.80
N TYR A 100 -2.00 -3.92 -17.89
CA TYR A 100 -2.07 -3.08 -19.11
C TYR A 100 -2.48 -1.58 -18.98
N GLN A 101 -2.73 -1.10 -17.76
CA GLN A 101 -3.16 0.26 -17.44
C GLN A 101 -2.27 0.85 -16.36
N SER A 102 -1.83 2.10 -16.59
CA SER A 102 -1.07 2.86 -15.61
C SER A 102 -1.88 3.08 -14.33
N TYR A 103 -1.24 2.95 -13.17
CA TYR A 103 -1.85 3.37 -11.92
C TYR A 103 -2.05 4.89 -11.88
N SER A 104 -3.10 5.29 -11.22
CA SER A 104 -3.38 6.68 -10.90
C SER A 104 -2.73 7.05 -9.56
N ARG A 105 -2.17 8.24 -9.51
CA ARG A 105 -1.56 8.76 -8.29
C ARG A 105 -2.62 9.10 -7.25
N GLY A 106 -2.37 8.76 -5.98
CA GLY A 106 -3.14 9.22 -4.84
C GLY A 106 -3.03 10.75 -4.64
N GLU A 107 -4.04 11.36 -4.05
CA GLU A 107 -4.10 12.81 -3.89
C GLU A 107 -3.23 13.30 -2.74
N ASN A 108 -3.38 12.69 -1.56
CA ASN A 108 -2.74 13.14 -0.34
C ASN A 108 -2.13 11.98 0.45
N ARG A 109 -1.05 12.28 1.17
CA ARG A 109 -0.52 11.39 2.20
C ARG A 109 -1.32 11.61 3.48
N ASN A 110 -2.10 10.61 3.85
CA ASN A 110 -2.92 10.65 5.05
C ASN A 110 -2.35 9.70 6.10
N ILE A 111 -2.36 10.15 7.35
CA ILE A 111 -2.22 9.25 8.48
C ILE A 111 -3.52 8.45 8.58
N ILE A 112 -3.38 7.15 8.69
CA ILE A 112 -4.51 6.25 8.92
C ILE A 112 -4.71 6.17 10.43
N GLU A 113 -5.80 6.73 10.89
CA GLU A 113 -6.25 6.57 12.26
C GLU A 113 -7.23 5.39 12.33
N VAL A 114 -6.91 4.44 13.19
CA VAL A 114 -7.75 3.28 13.48
C VAL A 114 -8.25 3.38 14.92
N ASN A 115 -9.53 3.65 15.06
CA ASN A 115 -10.23 3.72 16.34
C ASN A 115 -11.05 2.46 16.52
N LYS A 116 -10.51 1.47 17.23
CA LYS A 116 -11.19 0.21 17.51
C LYS A 116 -10.71 -0.41 18.81
N LEU A 117 -11.55 -1.20 19.46
CA LEU A 117 -11.18 -2.01 20.63
C LEU A 117 -10.67 -1.18 21.83
N ASN A 118 -11.21 0.02 22.02
CA ASN A 118 -10.82 0.96 23.09
C ASN A 118 -9.34 1.42 23.00
N PHE A 119 -8.75 1.41 21.80
CA PHE A 119 -7.48 2.06 21.53
C PHE A 119 -7.53 2.77 20.18
N THR A 120 -6.71 3.80 20.09
CA THR A 120 -6.47 4.54 18.84
C THR A 120 -5.02 4.30 18.43
N VAL A 121 -4.81 3.94 17.19
CA VAL A 121 -3.48 3.85 16.60
C VAL A 121 -3.43 4.66 15.31
N ARG A 122 -2.34 5.41 15.12
CA ARG A 122 -2.10 6.26 13.96
C ARG A 122 -0.94 5.72 13.15
N LEU A 123 -1.23 5.27 11.95
CA LEU A 123 -0.30 4.64 11.04
C LEU A 123 0.09 5.62 9.93
N LEU A 124 1.39 5.76 9.65
CA LEU A 124 1.87 6.41 8.44
C LEU A 124 2.11 5.34 7.36
N PRO A 125 1.23 5.18 6.37
CA PRO A 125 1.39 4.17 5.33
C PRO A 125 2.40 4.63 4.28
N LEU A 126 3.29 3.72 3.90
CA LEU A 126 4.23 3.87 2.78
C LEU A 126 4.17 2.60 1.94
N ILE A 127 3.84 2.74 0.67
CA ILE A 127 3.75 1.60 -0.25
C ILE A 127 5.05 1.52 -1.06
N CYS A 128 5.79 0.41 -0.90
CA CYS A 128 6.97 0.03 -1.67
C CYS A 128 8.00 1.18 -1.75
N TYR A 129 8.24 1.66 -2.96
CA TYR A 129 9.21 2.70 -3.30
C TYR A 129 9.04 4.02 -2.51
N GLU A 130 7.90 4.25 -1.89
CA GLU A 130 7.70 5.46 -1.08
C GLU A 130 8.65 5.54 0.12
N ILE A 131 9.15 4.40 0.62
CA ILE A 131 10.08 4.33 1.76
C ILE A 131 11.43 4.97 1.47
N ILE A 132 11.84 5.08 0.19
CA ILE A 132 13.16 5.61 -0.17
C ILE A 132 13.26 7.13 -0.05
N TYR A 133 12.13 7.84 -0.11
CA TYR A 133 12.13 9.29 -0.05
C TYR A 133 12.41 9.79 1.36
N THR A 134 13.33 10.73 1.47
CA THR A 134 13.69 11.40 2.72
C THR A 134 13.10 12.81 2.75
N GLY A 135 12.91 13.38 3.94
CA GLY A 135 12.54 14.79 4.15
C GLY A 135 11.06 15.15 3.88
N ASN A 136 10.38 14.48 2.97
CA ASN A 136 9.00 14.78 2.58
C ASN A 136 7.96 13.77 3.09
N ILE A 137 8.37 12.85 3.97
CA ILE A 137 7.50 11.81 4.50
C ILE A 137 6.79 12.28 5.75
N PHE A 138 7.48 13.09 6.53
CA PHE A 138 7.04 13.55 7.84
C PHE A 138 6.60 15.03 7.74
N ASP A 139 5.40 15.28 7.30
CA ASP A 139 4.74 16.51 7.73
C ASP A 139 4.64 16.46 9.26
N ASN A 140 4.63 17.57 9.96
CA ASN A 140 4.53 17.68 11.44
C ASN A 140 3.29 16.98 12.03
N ARG A 141 2.96 15.80 11.51
CA ARG A 141 1.81 15.00 11.91
C ARG A 141 2.23 13.98 12.92
N ASP A 142 1.43 13.86 13.94
CA ASP A 142 1.64 12.90 15.01
C ASP A 142 1.11 11.52 14.56
N PHE A 143 2.03 10.55 14.42
CA PHE A 143 1.72 9.14 14.15
C PHE A 143 2.51 8.24 15.10
N ASP A 144 2.03 7.03 15.32
CA ASP A 144 2.63 6.10 16.28
C ASP A 144 3.75 5.28 15.63
N PHE A 145 3.53 4.78 14.41
CA PHE A 145 4.54 4.05 13.65
C PHE A 145 4.30 4.13 12.14
N ILE A 146 5.33 3.80 11.38
CA ILE A 146 5.28 3.68 9.93
C ILE A 146 4.91 2.24 9.57
N VAL A 147 4.01 2.06 8.61
CA VAL A 147 3.77 0.76 7.98
C VAL A 147 4.28 0.83 6.55
N ASN A 148 5.25 -0.01 6.22
CA ASN A 148 5.74 -0.16 4.85
C ASN A 148 5.35 -1.54 4.32
N ILE A 149 4.50 -1.56 3.30
CA ILE A 149 4.18 -2.78 2.55
C ILE A 149 4.91 -2.73 1.21
N SER A 150 5.42 -3.87 0.73
CA SER A 150 6.24 -3.92 -0.49
C SER A 150 6.11 -5.24 -1.23
N GLU A 151 6.21 -5.16 -2.54
CA GLU A 151 6.43 -6.28 -3.47
C GLU A 151 7.91 -6.29 -3.87
N ASP A 152 8.76 -6.90 -3.02
CA ASP A 152 10.21 -6.95 -3.28
C ASP A 152 10.59 -8.00 -4.33
N GLY A 153 9.66 -8.90 -4.67
CA GLY A 153 9.83 -9.87 -5.75
C GLY A 153 10.20 -9.24 -7.10
N TRP A 154 9.86 -7.97 -7.34
CA TRP A 154 10.27 -7.20 -8.52
C TRP A 154 11.78 -7.10 -8.71
N PHE A 155 12.54 -7.11 -7.62
CA PHE A 155 14.01 -7.02 -7.66
C PHE A 155 14.68 -8.37 -7.97
N GLY A 156 13.94 -9.47 -7.95
CA GLY A 156 14.48 -10.82 -8.13
C GLY A 156 15.63 -11.13 -7.15
N GLN A 157 16.64 -11.83 -7.63
CA GLN A 157 17.82 -12.21 -6.83
C GLN A 157 18.91 -11.12 -6.78
N SER A 158 18.56 -9.86 -6.99
CA SER A 158 19.51 -8.74 -6.94
C SER A 158 19.76 -8.25 -5.51
N ILE A 159 20.64 -7.25 -5.35
CA ILE A 159 20.85 -6.53 -4.09
C ILE A 159 19.65 -5.63 -3.71
N GLY A 160 18.70 -5.44 -4.63
CA GLY A 160 17.57 -4.52 -4.49
C GLY A 160 16.75 -4.68 -3.21
N PRO A 161 16.30 -5.90 -2.85
CA PRO A 161 15.54 -6.11 -1.60
C PRO A 161 16.30 -5.64 -0.36
N HIS A 162 17.61 -5.94 -0.30
CA HIS A 162 18.46 -5.52 0.83
C HIS A 162 18.62 -3.99 0.90
N GLN A 163 18.84 -3.34 -0.24
CA GLN A 163 18.92 -1.87 -0.30
C GLN A 163 17.59 -1.25 0.09
N HIS A 164 16.48 -1.81 -0.39
CA HIS A 164 15.14 -1.35 -0.06
C HIS A 164 14.84 -1.49 1.43
N PHE A 165 15.25 -2.61 2.05
CA PHE A 165 15.14 -2.82 3.48
C PHE A 165 15.95 -1.78 4.28
N VAL A 166 17.16 -1.45 3.86
CA VAL A 166 18.01 -0.44 4.52
C VAL A 166 17.33 0.94 4.56
N HIS A 167 16.56 1.31 3.54
CA HIS A 167 15.77 2.53 3.57
C HIS A 167 14.72 2.55 4.69
N SER A 168 14.16 1.39 5.06
CA SER A 168 13.24 1.29 6.21
C SER A 168 13.96 1.61 7.53
N ILE A 169 15.21 1.16 7.68
CA ILE A 169 16.04 1.49 8.84
C ILE A 169 16.30 3.00 8.90
N TYR A 170 16.65 3.62 7.78
CA TYR A 170 16.83 5.07 7.72
C TYR A 170 15.56 5.83 8.09
N ARG A 171 14.39 5.38 7.65
CA ARG A 171 13.11 6.01 8.04
C ARG A 171 12.82 5.87 9.53
N ALA A 172 13.16 4.73 10.14
CA ALA A 172 13.02 4.57 11.58
C ALA A 172 13.92 5.54 12.35
N ILE A 173 15.18 5.68 11.94
CA ILE A 173 16.14 6.60 12.56
C ILE A 173 15.71 8.06 12.36
N GLU A 174 15.33 8.43 11.14
CA GLU A 174 14.94 9.80 10.78
C GLU A 174 13.69 10.27 11.50
N SER A 175 12.72 9.37 11.67
CA SER A 175 11.45 9.70 12.33
C SER A 175 11.47 9.52 13.85
N GLY A 176 12.41 8.75 14.39
CA GLY A 176 12.40 8.30 15.78
C GLY A 176 11.22 7.40 16.10
N LYS A 177 10.63 6.75 15.08
CA LYS A 177 9.45 5.86 15.19
C LYS A 177 9.79 4.45 14.70
N TYR A 178 9.00 3.48 15.14
CA TYR A 178 9.09 2.13 14.59
C TYR A 178 8.63 2.08 13.14
N VAL A 179 9.29 1.24 12.34
CA VAL A 179 8.84 0.87 11.00
C VAL A 179 8.46 -0.61 11.01
N LEU A 180 7.21 -0.89 10.75
CA LEU A 180 6.69 -2.23 10.55
C LEU A 180 6.69 -2.49 9.04
N ARG A 181 7.51 -3.45 8.60
CA ARG A 181 7.64 -3.77 7.18
C ARG A 181 7.12 -5.17 6.90
N SER A 182 6.25 -5.25 5.89
CA SER A 182 5.78 -6.51 5.29
C SER A 182 6.16 -6.50 3.82
N ALA A 183 7.00 -7.45 3.40
CA ALA A 183 7.48 -7.60 2.02
C ALA A 183 7.56 -9.09 1.67
N ASN A 184 7.40 -9.44 0.42
CA ASN A 184 7.49 -10.80 -0.13
C ASN A 184 8.80 -11.01 -0.89
#